data_a5e37b7c79b0bc481cbe2f9bfeaa6762
#
_entry.id   a5e37b7c79b0bc481cbe2f9bfeaa6762
#
_cell.length_a   1.000
_cell.length_b   1.000
_cell.length_c   1.000
_cell.angle_alpha   90.00
_cell.angle_beta   90.00
_cell.angle_gamma   90.00
#
_symmetry.space_group_name_H-M   'P 1'
#
loop_
_entity.id
_entity.type
_entity.pdbx_description
1 polymer ?
#
loop_
_entity_poly.entity_id
_entity_poly.type
_entity_poly.pdbx_seq_one_letter_code
_entity_poly.pdbx_strand_id
1 'polypeptide(L)'
;MRSFKDENGRVWIATALEEETPRHHGRWYLVFHPEGQPDAVYPVPEVRWQTRATAERTVRTMSETELRRRLRAARERSPSVEAGRDDG
;
A
#
# COMPACT_ATOMS: atom_id res chain seq x y z
N MET A 1 7.74 4.97 6.26
CA MET A 1 7.30 4.88 4.85
C MET A 1 8.48 4.62 3.94
N ARG A 2 8.21 4.17 2.76
CA ARG A 2 9.24 3.79 1.82
C ARG A 2 8.86 4.25 0.42
N SER A 3 9.76 4.95 -0.26
CA SER A 3 9.52 5.31 -1.66
C SER A 3 10.27 4.33 -2.57
N PHE A 4 9.71 4.07 -3.73
CA PHE A 4 10.32 3.19 -4.72
C PHE A 4 9.71 3.50 -6.07
N LYS A 5 10.35 3.00 -7.14
CA LYS A 5 9.86 3.23 -8.48
C LYS A 5 9.24 1.97 -9.05
N ASP A 6 8.15 2.14 -9.77
CA ASP A 6 7.55 1.01 -10.47
C ASP A 6 8.29 0.75 -11.78
N GLU A 7 7.76 -0.16 -12.57
CA GLU A 7 8.42 -0.58 -13.81
C GLU A 7 8.49 0.54 -14.83
N ASN A 8 7.62 1.53 -14.69
CA ASN A 8 7.57 2.65 -15.62
C ASN A 8 8.33 3.86 -15.11
N GLY A 9 9.00 3.72 -13.97
CA GLY A 9 9.75 4.82 -13.40
C GLY A 9 8.96 5.78 -12.56
N ARG A 10 7.69 5.49 -12.32
CA ARG A 10 6.86 6.33 -11.48
C ARG A 10 7.15 6.04 -10.02
N VAL A 11 7.22 7.09 -9.22
CA VAL A 11 7.52 6.94 -7.80
C VAL A 11 6.25 6.65 -7.00
N TRP A 12 6.34 5.63 -6.16
CA TRP A 12 5.26 5.20 -5.29
C TRP A 12 5.73 5.21 -3.85
N ILE A 13 4.77 5.35 -2.96
CA ILE A 13 5.03 5.32 -1.53
C ILE A 13 4.38 4.07 -0.95
N ALA A 14 5.16 3.31 -0.19
CA ALA A 14 4.65 2.17 0.57
C ALA A 14 4.60 2.58 2.03
N THR A 15 3.47 2.34 2.67
CA THR A 15 3.32 2.67 4.07
C THR A 15 2.33 1.72 4.71
N ALA A 16 2.11 1.87 6.00
CA ALA A 16 1.16 1.05 6.72
C ALA A 16 0.09 1.93 7.32
N LEU A 17 -1.15 1.48 7.24
CA LEU A 17 -2.26 2.16 7.87
C LEU A 17 -2.84 1.28 8.94
N GLU A 18 -3.34 1.92 9.98
CA GLU A 18 -3.96 1.19 11.06
C GLU A 18 -5.40 0.88 10.70
N GLU A 19 -5.78 -0.36 10.93
CA GLU A 19 -7.15 -0.78 10.71
C GLU A 19 -7.98 -0.38 11.91
N GLU A 20 -8.95 0.49 11.69
CA GLU A 20 -9.77 1.01 12.78
C GLU A 20 -11.14 0.40 12.73
N THR A 21 -11.30 -0.73 13.39
CA THR A 21 -12.60 -1.32 13.58
C THR A 21 -12.76 -1.65 15.04
N PRO A 22 -13.99 -1.77 15.53
CA PRO A 22 -14.20 -2.11 16.93
C PRO A 22 -13.58 -3.45 17.32
N ARG A 23 -13.38 -4.34 16.36
CA ARG A 23 -12.89 -5.68 16.64
C ARG A 23 -11.40 -5.84 16.49
N HIS A 24 -10.75 -4.92 15.74
CA HIS A 24 -9.37 -5.14 15.34
C HIS A 24 -8.54 -3.92 15.61
N HIS A 25 -8.40 -3.61 16.88
CA HIS A 25 -7.50 -2.52 17.25
C HIS A 25 -6.06 -2.95 17.08
N GLY A 26 -5.23 -2.02 16.63
CA GLY A 26 -3.82 -2.24 16.62
C GLY A 26 -3.32 -3.10 15.50
N ARG A 27 -4.12 -3.31 14.49
CA ARG A 27 -3.64 -4.02 13.30
C ARG A 27 -3.27 -3.02 12.24
N TRP A 28 -2.16 -3.32 11.55
CA TRP A 28 -1.63 -2.43 10.53
C TRP A 28 -1.54 -3.22 9.24
N TYR A 29 -1.84 -2.59 8.11
CA TYR A 29 -1.77 -3.27 6.83
C TYR A 29 -1.05 -2.40 5.80
N LEU A 30 -0.51 -3.04 4.77
CA LEU A 30 0.28 -2.38 3.75
C LEU A 30 -0.63 -1.66 2.77
N VAL A 31 -0.22 -0.45 2.39
CA VAL A 31 -0.89 0.31 1.33
C VAL A 31 0.15 0.97 0.46
N PHE A 32 -0.25 1.24 -0.78
CA PHE A 32 0.57 2.00 -1.71
C PHE A 32 -0.19 3.21 -2.19
N HIS A 33 0.53 4.28 -2.49
CA HIS A 33 -0.07 5.40 -3.21
C HIS A 33 1.01 6.08 -4.04
N PRO A 34 0.63 6.73 -5.15
CA PRO A 34 1.62 7.46 -5.94
C PRO A 34 2.14 8.64 -5.16
N GLU A 35 3.38 9.00 -5.41
CA GLU A 35 3.95 10.19 -4.79
C GLU A 35 3.14 11.41 -5.22
N GLY A 36 2.77 12.23 -4.25
CA GLY A 36 1.97 13.40 -4.54
C GLY A 36 0.48 13.16 -4.60
N GLN A 37 0.03 11.93 -4.46
CA GLN A 37 -1.40 11.60 -4.49
C GLN A 37 -1.76 10.70 -3.31
N PRO A 38 -1.68 11.22 -2.09
CA PRO A 38 -1.88 10.36 -0.92
C PRO A 38 -3.29 9.81 -0.78
N ASP A 39 -4.25 10.39 -1.51
CA ASP A 39 -5.62 9.89 -1.45
C ASP A 39 -5.89 8.72 -2.38
N ALA A 40 -4.98 8.45 -3.30
CA ALA A 40 -5.15 7.35 -4.25
C ALA A 40 -4.54 6.08 -3.68
N VAL A 41 -5.20 5.50 -2.69
CA VAL A 41 -4.66 4.40 -1.89
C VAL A 41 -5.00 3.05 -2.52
N TYR A 42 -3.98 2.19 -2.62
CA TYR A 42 -4.14 0.82 -3.11
C TYR A 42 -3.78 -0.11 -1.95
N PRO A 43 -4.77 -0.67 -1.26
CA PRO A 43 -4.47 -1.48 -0.07
C PRO A 43 -4.03 -2.90 -0.41
N VAL A 44 -3.21 -3.45 0.46
CA VAL A 44 -2.79 -4.85 0.38
C VAL A 44 -3.14 -5.47 1.74
N PRO A 45 -4.42 -5.76 1.96
CA PRO A 45 -4.88 -6.17 3.30
C PRO A 45 -4.38 -7.53 3.74
N GLU A 46 -3.86 -8.34 2.83
CA GLU A 46 -3.31 -9.63 3.23
C GLU A 46 -1.93 -9.48 3.88
N VAL A 47 -1.29 -8.31 3.80
CA VAL A 47 -0.02 -8.07 4.46
C VAL A 47 -0.29 -7.22 5.68
N ARG A 48 -0.27 -7.86 6.84
CA ARG A 48 -0.66 -7.22 8.08
C ARG A 48 0.39 -7.40 9.16
N TRP A 49 0.39 -6.47 10.09
CA TRP A 49 1.28 -6.51 11.25
C TRP A 49 0.49 -6.14 12.48
N GLN A 50 0.97 -6.58 13.64
CA GLN A 50 0.29 -6.29 14.90
C GLN A 50 0.74 -4.99 15.53
N THR A 51 1.91 -4.50 15.16
CA THR A 51 2.41 -3.25 15.73
C THR A 51 2.89 -2.35 14.61
N ARG A 52 2.85 -1.05 14.90
CA ARG A 52 3.33 -0.06 13.95
C ARG A 52 4.82 -0.22 13.70
N ALA A 53 5.58 -0.50 14.78
CA ALA A 53 7.03 -0.60 14.64
C ALA A 53 7.43 -1.73 13.70
N THR A 54 6.78 -2.89 13.81
CA THR A 54 7.06 -4.00 12.94
C THR A 54 6.69 -3.67 11.50
N ALA A 55 5.54 -3.01 11.32
CA ALA A 55 5.09 -2.63 10.00
C ALA A 55 6.10 -1.70 9.33
N GLU A 56 6.55 -0.69 10.05
CA GLU A 56 7.47 0.28 9.47
C GLU A 56 8.81 -0.36 9.15
N ARG A 57 9.28 -1.25 10.02
CA ARG A 57 10.54 -1.93 9.76
C ARG A 57 10.44 -2.80 8.52
N THR A 58 9.37 -3.55 8.39
CA THR A 58 9.19 -4.45 7.27
C THR A 58 9.10 -3.68 5.96
N VAL A 59 8.31 -2.62 5.94
CA VAL A 59 8.18 -1.80 4.75
C VAL A 59 9.53 -1.21 4.35
N ARG A 60 10.28 -0.73 5.34
CA ARG A 60 11.57 -0.10 5.07
C ARG A 60 12.58 -1.08 4.49
N THR A 61 12.52 -2.34 4.90
CA THR A 61 13.51 -3.33 4.49
C THR A 61 13.04 -4.23 3.35
N MET A 62 11.80 -4.10 2.90
CA MET A 62 11.30 -4.93 1.82
C MET A 62 12.03 -4.59 0.52
N SER A 63 12.35 -5.61 -0.26
CA SER A 63 13.07 -5.38 -1.51
C SER A 63 12.17 -4.66 -2.51
N GLU A 64 12.79 -3.94 -3.45
CA GLU A 64 12.02 -3.26 -4.47
C GLU A 64 11.29 -4.25 -5.37
N THR A 65 11.89 -5.38 -5.63
CA THR A 65 11.23 -6.42 -6.41
C THR A 65 9.92 -6.86 -5.75
N GLU A 66 9.98 -7.06 -4.44
CA GLU A 66 8.80 -7.46 -3.70
C GLU A 66 7.76 -6.34 -3.69
N LEU A 67 8.21 -5.09 -3.51
CA LEU A 67 7.30 -3.97 -3.52
C LEU A 67 6.58 -3.84 -4.86
N ARG A 68 7.33 -3.98 -5.95
CA ARG A 68 6.73 -3.89 -7.28
C ARG A 68 5.74 -5.00 -7.53
N ARG A 69 6.06 -6.20 -7.09
CA ARG A 69 5.17 -7.34 -7.28
C ARG A 69 3.86 -7.12 -6.52
N ARG A 70 3.95 -6.67 -5.29
CA ARG A 70 2.75 -6.44 -4.50
C ARG A 70 1.95 -5.26 -5.02
N LEU A 71 2.62 -4.24 -5.52
CA LEU A 71 1.94 -3.11 -6.12
C LEU A 71 1.15 -3.55 -7.35
N ARG A 72 1.76 -4.37 -8.21
CA ARG A 72 1.07 -4.85 -9.39
C ARG A 72 -0.19 -5.60 -9.02
N ALA A 73 -0.09 -6.49 -8.03
CA ALA A 73 -1.24 -7.26 -7.59
C ALA A 73 -2.32 -6.36 -7.01
N ALA A 74 -1.92 -5.34 -6.25
CA ALA A 74 -2.89 -4.42 -5.67
C ALA A 74 -3.62 -3.62 -6.73
N ARG A 75 -2.89 -3.19 -7.76
CA ARG A 75 -3.50 -2.42 -8.82
C ARG A 75 -4.47 -3.25 -9.65
N GLU A 76 -4.15 -4.50 -9.86
CA GLU A 76 -5.04 -5.37 -10.60
C GLU A 76 -6.31 -5.69 -9.84
N ARG A 77 -6.17 -5.86 -8.53
CA ARG A 77 -7.29 -6.21 -7.69
C ARG A 77 -8.20 -5.03 -7.41
N SER A 78 -7.60 -3.86 -7.29
CA SER A 78 -8.31 -2.63 -6.96
C SER A 78 -7.98 -1.62 -8.03
N PRO A 79 -8.61 -1.69 -9.16
CA PRO A 79 -8.27 -0.78 -10.25
C PRO A 79 -8.56 0.63 -9.87
N SER A 80 -9.13 0.77 -8.81
CA SER A 80 -9.11 1.91 -8.13
C SER A 80 -10.02 2.98 -8.47
N VAL A 81 -9.59 4.00 -7.96
CA VAL A 81 -10.22 5.26 -8.06
C VAL A 81 -10.52 5.63 -9.47
N GLU A 82 -9.61 5.35 -10.36
CA GLU A 82 -9.81 5.70 -11.75
C GLU A 82 -10.92 4.93 -12.38
N ALA A 83 -10.94 3.64 -12.14
CA ALA A 83 -11.98 2.81 -12.72
C ALA A 83 -13.35 3.19 -12.19
N GLY A 84 -13.44 3.43 -10.90
CA GLY A 84 -14.69 3.80 -10.33
C GLY A 84 -15.20 5.11 -10.86
N ARG A 85 -14.29 6.01 -11.10
CA ARG A 85 -14.64 7.30 -11.60
C ARG A 85 -15.15 7.24 -13.04
N ASP A 86 -14.50 6.40 -13.81
CA ASP A 86 -14.86 6.28 -15.20
C ASP A 86 -16.24 5.70 -15.40
N ASP A 87 -16.64 4.89 -14.49
CA ASP A 87 -17.95 4.28 -14.60
C ASP A 87 -19.06 5.23 -14.31
N GLY A 88 -18.72 6.29 -13.66
CA GLY A 88 -19.71 7.24 -13.23
C GLY A 88 -20.37 7.93 -14.36
#